data_c968a0b6d0b2e864bd4039fa0982a844
#
_entry.id   c968a0b6d0b2e864bd4039fa0982a844
#
_cell.length_a   1.000
_cell.length_b   1.000
_cell.length_c   1.000
_cell.angle_alpha   90.00
_cell.angle_beta   90.00
_cell.angle_gamma   90.00
#
_symmetry.space_group_name_H-M   'P 1'
#
loop_
_entity.id
_entity.type
_entity.pdbx_description
1 polymer ?
#
loop_
_entity_poly.entity_id
_entity_poly.type
_entity_poly.pdbx_seq_one_letter_code
_entity_poly.pdbx_strand_id
1 'polypeptide(L)'
;FLNAGQCIFAVDSTAGATWMGEDAPLSDISADAVTSFNTEVMTVPQFDPEHPQMISQGPSICIFNKSDSQEVLASCLFTQYLLTNDVEIAYSETEGYIPVTKKAQEAAAYQDYLSRCGEDTSTHYEVKIKAAKLLLSHIDDTFVTPVFNGSASLRDASGQLIENVVKS
;
A
#
# COMPACT_ATOMS: atom_id res chain seq x y z
N PHE A 1 -4.03 -13.95 11.92
CA PHE A 1 -3.01 -14.99 12.16
C PHE A 1 -1.69 -14.37 12.65
N LEU A 2 -1.12 -13.35 11.97
CA LEU A 2 0.13 -12.70 12.38
C LEU A 2 0.02 -12.14 13.79
N ASN A 3 -0.97 -11.30 14.06
CA ASN A 3 -1.16 -10.62 15.34
C ASN A 3 -1.49 -11.57 16.51
N ALA A 4 -1.98 -12.77 16.22
CA ALA A 4 -2.19 -13.85 17.19
C ALA A 4 -0.98 -14.79 17.34
N GLY A 5 0.16 -14.48 16.75
CA GLY A 5 1.37 -15.30 16.80
C GLY A 5 1.26 -16.67 16.10
N GLN A 6 0.27 -16.85 15.23
CA GLN A 6 0.03 -18.11 14.51
C GLN A 6 0.82 -18.23 13.20
N CYS A 7 1.41 -17.14 12.73
CA CYS A 7 2.38 -17.12 11.62
C CYS A 7 3.45 -16.06 11.88
N ILE A 8 4.60 -16.24 11.28
CA ILE A 8 5.76 -15.35 11.38
C ILE A 8 6.00 -14.52 10.12
N PHE A 9 5.31 -14.82 9.05
CA PHE A 9 5.38 -14.09 7.79
C PHE A 9 3.97 -13.77 7.29
N ALA A 10 3.79 -12.55 6.79
CA ALA A 10 2.62 -12.14 6.04
C ALA A 10 3.09 -11.41 4.79
N VAL A 11 2.42 -11.62 3.66
CA VAL A 11 2.68 -10.92 2.41
C VAL A 11 1.47 -10.06 2.10
N ASP A 12 1.69 -8.75 1.98
CA ASP A 12 0.63 -7.81 1.71
C ASP A 12 1.18 -6.57 0.98
N SER A 13 0.30 -5.66 0.63
CA SER A 13 0.62 -4.32 0.12
C SER A 13 1.02 -3.38 1.26
N THR A 14 1.60 -2.23 0.93
CA THR A 14 1.89 -1.18 1.93
C THR A 14 0.63 -0.67 2.64
N ALA A 15 -0.52 -0.67 1.97
CA ALA A 15 -1.80 -0.35 2.60
C ALA A 15 -2.21 -1.39 3.66
N GLY A 16 -1.90 -2.67 3.45
CA GLY A 16 -2.12 -3.74 4.43
C GLY A 16 -1.26 -3.60 5.68
N ALA A 17 -0.15 -2.88 5.62
CA ALA A 17 0.71 -2.64 6.77
C ALA A 17 0.00 -1.97 7.96
N THR A 18 -1.06 -1.21 7.71
CA THR A 18 -1.91 -0.60 8.76
C THR A 18 -2.55 -1.64 9.68
N TRP A 19 -2.73 -2.86 9.20
CA TRP A 19 -3.38 -3.95 9.93
C TRP A 19 -2.41 -5.00 10.48
N MET A 20 -1.10 -4.75 10.35
CA MET A 20 -0.04 -5.67 10.77
C MET A 20 0.65 -5.16 12.04
N GLY A 21 0.90 -6.06 12.97
CA GLY A 21 1.64 -5.76 14.20
C GLY A 21 0.78 -5.69 15.46
N GLU A 22 1.45 -5.59 16.58
CA GLU A 22 0.88 -5.65 17.93
C GLU A 22 -0.18 -4.57 18.19
N ASP A 23 0.10 -3.34 17.75
CA ASP A 23 -0.75 -2.17 17.96
C ASP A 23 -1.72 -1.89 16.81
N ALA A 24 -1.87 -2.82 15.87
CA ALA A 24 -2.80 -2.65 14.76
C ALA A 24 -4.24 -2.50 15.27
N PRO A 25 -5.06 -1.59 14.67
CA PRO A 25 -6.41 -1.30 15.13
C PRO A 25 -7.41 -2.40 14.73
N LEU A 26 -7.22 -3.60 15.25
CA LEU A 26 -8.05 -4.76 14.93
C LEU A 26 -9.24 -4.86 15.87
N SER A 27 -10.43 -4.95 15.29
CA SER A 27 -11.69 -5.17 16.02
C SER A 27 -12.06 -6.65 16.20
N ASP A 28 -11.48 -7.53 15.39
CA ASP A 28 -11.89 -8.93 15.26
C ASP A 28 -11.10 -9.91 16.15
N ILE A 29 -10.08 -9.38 16.85
CA ILE A 29 -9.25 -10.15 17.77
C ILE A 29 -9.39 -9.56 19.16
N SER A 30 -9.67 -10.41 20.17
CA SER A 30 -9.65 -9.94 21.55
C SER A 30 -8.25 -9.54 21.98
N ALA A 31 -8.13 -8.50 22.80
CA ALA A 31 -6.84 -7.96 23.24
C ALA A 31 -5.93 -9.02 23.89
N ASP A 32 -6.52 -10.00 24.57
CA ASP A 32 -5.80 -11.10 25.22
C ASP A 32 -5.26 -12.14 24.23
N ALA A 33 -5.70 -12.12 22.98
CA ALA A 33 -5.23 -13.02 21.92
C ALA A 33 -4.11 -12.40 21.07
N VAL A 34 -3.81 -11.10 21.26
CA VAL A 34 -2.71 -10.42 20.58
C VAL A 34 -1.39 -10.81 21.25
N THR A 35 -0.42 -11.22 20.44
CA THR A 35 0.92 -11.59 20.92
C THR A 35 1.86 -10.41 20.75
N SER A 36 2.67 -10.11 21.78
CA SER A 36 3.69 -9.07 21.69
C SER A 36 4.88 -9.53 20.87
N PHE A 37 5.22 -8.78 19.81
CA PHE A 37 6.36 -9.02 18.93
C PHE A 37 6.74 -7.76 18.16
N ASN A 38 7.97 -7.69 17.69
CA ASN A 38 8.40 -6.65 16.77
C ASN A 38 8.09 -7.04 15.33
N THR A 39 7.51 -6.10 14.57
CA THR A 39 7.23 -6.29 13.14
C THR A 39 8.31 -5.62 12.30
N GLU A 40 8.96 -6.41 11.46
CA GLU A 40 9.87 -5.91 10.43
C GLU A 40 9.21 -5.97 9.05
N VAL A 41 9.50 -4.96 8.23
CA VAL A 41 8.97 -4.85 6.87
C VAL A 41 10.10 -5.03 5.88
N MET A 42 9.93 -5.97 4.97
CA MET A 42 10.92 -6.32 3.95
C MET A 42 10.25 -6.41 2.58
N THR A 43 11.05 -6.32 1.52
CA THR A 43 10.56 -6.62 0.16
C THR A 43 10.13 -8.09 0.07
N VAL A 44 9.11 -8.37 -0.74
CA VAL A 44 8.75 -9.74 -1.08
C VAL A 44 9.97 -10.47 -1.66
N PRO A 45 10.18 -11.76 -1.34
CA PRO A 45 11.31 -12.52 -1.90
C PRO A 45 11.36 -12.44 -3.42
N GLN A 46 12.53 -12.18 -3.95
CA GLN A 46 12.78 -12.01 -5.38
C GLN A 46 13.45 -13.25 -5.96
N PHE A 47 13.05 -13.63 -7.18
CA PHE A 47 13.74 -14.68 -7.92
C PHE A 47 15.15 -14.23 -8.36
N ASP A 48 15.25 -12.97 -8.78
CA ASP A 48 16.52 -12.30 -9.10
C ASP A 48 16.67 -11.08 -8.18
N PRO A 49 17.46 -11.19 -7.10
CA PRO A 49 17.67 -10.07 -6.17
C PRO A 49 18.45 -8.90 -6.76
N GLU A 50 19.18 -9.10 -7.87
CA GLU A 50 19.92 -8.02 -8.54
C GLU A 50 19.00 -7.17 -9.43
N HIS A 51 17.86 -7.71 -9.82
CA HIS A 51 16.83 -7.01 -10.61
C HIS A 51 15.46 -7.20 -9.97
N PRO A 52 15.23 -6.63 -8.78
CA PRO A 52 13.98 -6.80 -8.06
C PRO A 52 12.82 -6.19 -8.84
N GLN A 53 11.65 -6.83 -8.77
CA GLN A 53 10.43 -6.35 -9.41
C GLN A 53 9.26 -6.51 -8.46
N MET A 54 8.56 -5.41 -8.20
CA MET A 54 7.40 -5.39 -7.34
C MET A 54 6.21 -4.78 -8.07
N ILE A 55 5.04 -5.37 -7.87
CA ILE A 55 3.83 -4.86 -8.50
C ILE A 55 3.41 -3.53 -7.86
N SER A 56 3.26 -2.49 -8.70
CA SER A 56 2.60 -1.25 -8.31
C SER A 56 1.11 -1.39 -8.58
N GLN A 57 0.30 -1.33 -7.55
CA GLN A 57 -1.15 -1.36 -7.66
C GLN A 57 -1.78 -0.42 -6.64
N GLY A 58 -3.03 -0.04 -6.90
CA GLY A 58 -3.78 0.86 -6.03
C GLY A 58 -5.05 1.34 -6.72
N PRO A 59 -5.89 2.07 -6.00
CA PRO A 59 -7.05 2.69 -6.61
C PRO A 59 -6.63 3.70 -7.69
N SER A 60 -7.44 3.79 -8.73
CA SER A 60 -7.22 4.71 -9.84
C SER A 60 -8.48 5.55 -10.07
N ILE A 61 -8.28 6.79 -10.53
CA ILE A 61 -9.38 7.68 -10.89
C ILE A 61 -9.58 7.63 -12.40
N CYS A 62 -10.80 7.34 -12.83
CA CYS A 62 -11.21 7.38 -14.22
C CYS A 62 -12.24 8.49 -14.43
N ILE A 63 -11.97 9.40 -15.39
CA ILE A 63 -12.91 10.45 -15.77
C ILE A 63 -13.64 9.97 -17.02
N PHE A 64 -14.96 9.79 -16.88
CA PHE A 64 -15.79 9.41 -18.03
C PHE A 64 -16.09 10.62 -18.92
N ASN A 65 -16.04 10.42 -20.22
CA ASN A 65 -16.51 11.41 -21.17
C ASN A 65 -18.05 11.48 -21.14
N LYS A 66 -18.57 12.69 -20.99
CA LYS A 66 -20.00 12.98 -20.95
C LYS A 66 -20.37 14.02 -22.02
N SER A 67 -21.67 14.09 -22.34
CA SER A 67 -22.20 15.11 -23.26
C SER A 67 -22.11 16.54 -22.69
N ASP A 68 -22.17 16.67 -21.38
CA ASP A 68 -21.97 17.97 -20.69
C ASP A 68 -20.49 18.22 -20.42
N SER A 69 -19.92 19.17 -21.16
CA SER A 69 -18.51 19.55 -21.02
C SER A 69 -18.19 20.22 -19.67
N GLN A 70 -19.18 20.83 -19.00
CA GLN A 70 -18.98 21.44 -17.68
C GLN A 70 -18.79 20.35 -16.59
N GLU A 71 -19.54 19.24 -16.67
CA GLU A 71 -19.33 18.10 -15.76
C GLU A 71 -17.94 17.46 -15.97
N VAL A 72 -17.48 17.34 -17.22
CA VAL A 72 -16.13 16.83 -17.50
C VAL A 72 -15.07 17.78 -16.94
N LEU A 73 -15.21 19.08 -17.17
CA LEU A 73 -14.29 20.10 -16.63
C LEU A 73 -14.24 20.05 -15.12
N ALA A 74 -15.39 20.00 -14.44
CA ALA A 74 -15.45 19.91 -12.99
C ALA A 74 -14.74 18.66 -12.46
N SER A 75 -14.93 17.52 -13.13
CA SER A 75 -14.25 16.27 -12.78
C SER A 75 -12.72 16.37 -12.95
N CYS A 76 -12.25 17.03 -14.01
CA CYS A 76 -10.83 17.29 -14.21
C CYS A 76 -10.25 18.21 -13.12
N LEU A 77 -10.94 19.28 -12.78
CA LEU A 77 -10.51 20.22 -11.73
C LEU A 77 -10.48 19.52 -10.35
N PHE A 78 -11.46 18.69 -10.06
CA PHE A 78 -11.47 17.89 -8.83
C PHE A 78 -10.27 16.91 -8.79
N THR A 79 -9.99 16.24 -9.90
CA THR A 79 -8.80 15.36 -9.97
C THR A 79 -7.50 16.13 -9.79
N GLN A 80 -7.38 17.33 -10.37
CA GLN A 80 -6.23 18.19 -10.14
C GLN A 80 -6.09 18.63 -8.67
N TYR A 81 -7.20 18.89 -7.99
CA TYR A 81 -7.19 19.18 -6.56
C TYR A 81 -6.67 17.98 -5.74
N LEU A 82 -7.07 16.77 -6.08
CA LEU A 82 -6.58 15.55 -5.41
C LEU A 82 -5.09 15.33 -5.59
N LEU A 83 -4.48 15.87 -6.66
CA LEU A 83 -3.04 15.82 -6.93
C LEU A 83 -2.25 16.99 -6.31
N THR A 84 -2.88 17.78 -5.45
CA THR A 84 -2.14 18.79 -4.66
C THR A 84 -1.37 18.13 -3.54
N ASN A 85 -0.19 18.65 -3.19
CA ASN A 85 0.66 18.09 -2.15
C ASN A 85 -0.09 17.85 -0.83
N ASP A 86 -0.88 18.84 -0.41
CA ASP A 86 -1.60 18.77 0.87
C ASP A 86 -2.58 17.60 0.92
N VAL A 87 -3.31 17.36 -0.19
CA VAL A 87 -4.28 16.25 -0.27
C VAL A 87 -3.56 14.91 -0.37
N GLU A 88 -2.53 14.80 -1.21
CA GLU A 88 -1.76 13.56 -1.35
C GLU A 88 -1.11 13.15 -0.02
N ILE A 89 -0.51 14.10 0.69
CA ILE A 89 0.13 13.85 1.98
C ILE A 89 -0.91 13.44 3.02
N ALA A 90 -1.98 14.22 3.17
CA ALA A 90 -3.04 13.91 4.13
C ALA A 90 -3.66 12.52 3.90
N TYR A 91 -3.86 12.13 2.63
CA TYR A 91 -4.35 10.80 2.30
C TYR A 91 -3.34 9.69 2.65
N SER A 92 -2.06 9.93 2.37
CA SER A 92 -0.99 8.97 2.69
C SER A 92 -0.82 8.74 4.20
N GLU A 93 -1.10 9.75 5.01
CA GLU A 93 -1.06 9.63 6.47
C GLU A 93 -2.17 8.74 7.03
N THR A 94 -3.25 8.51 6.30
CA THR A 94 -4.39 7.71 6.79
C THR A 94 -4.23 6.21 6.50
N GLU A 95 -3.94 5.82 5.25
CA GLU A 95 -4.19 4.46 4.76
C GLU A 95 -2.91 3.69 4.34
N GLY A 96 -1.73 4.19 4.67
CA GLY A 96 -0.46 3.52 4.31
C GLY A 96 -0.13 3.54 2.81
N TYR A 97 -0.81 4.39 2.03
CA TYR A 97 -0.42 4.71 0.66
C TYR A 97 0.73 5.72 0.66
N ILE A 98 1.42 5.85 -0.46
CA ILE A 98 2.41 6.92 -0.67
C ILE A 98 1.83 7.98 -1.60
N PRO A 99 2.29 9.24 -1.52
CA PRO A 99 1.94 10.27 -2.49
C PRO A 99 2.33 9.84 -3.90
N VAL A 100 1.48 10.10 -4.90
CA VAL A 100 1.73 9.67 -6.28
C VAL A 100 2.69 10.60 -7.02
N THR A 101 2.88 11.84 -6.58
CA THR A 101 3.81 12.78 -7.21
C THR A 101 5.14 12.87 -6.44
N LYS A 102 6.25 12.93 -7.17
CA LYS A 102 7.59 13.16 -6.58
C LYS A 102 7.62 14.43 -5.73
N LYS A 103 6.93 15.48 -6.18
CA LYS A 103 6.84 16.74 -5.46
C LYS A 103 6.22 16.57 -4.06
N ALA A 104 5.18 15.76 -3.92
CA ALA A 104 4.57 15.47 -2.63
C ALA A 104 5.44 14.53 -1.80
N GLN A 105 6.06 13.52 -2.42
CA GLN A 105 7.01 12.62 -1.76
C GLN A 105 8.21 13.36 -1.15
N GLU A 106 8.74 14.37 -1.85
CA GLU A 106 9.88 15.19 -1.44
C GLU A 106 9.47 16.38 -0.55
N ALA A 107 8.18 16.63 -0.35
CA ALA A 107 7.71 17.76 0.45
C ALA A 107 8.13 17.63 1.92
N ALA A 108 8.53 18.75 2.52
CA ALA A 108 9.00 18.79 3.91
C ALA A 108 7.97 18.21 4.89
N ALA A 109 6.67 18.44 4.66
CA ALA A 109 5.61 17.90 5.48
C ALA A 109 5.57 16.36 5.44
N TYR A 110 5.72 15.75 4.27
CA TYR A 110 5.74 14.29 4.16
C TYR A 110 7.02 13.68 4.75
N GLN A 111 8.16 14.35 4.58
CA GLN A 111 9.41 13.91 5.18
C GLN A 111 9.38 14.03 6.72
N ASP A 112 8.72 15.06 7.25
CA ASP A 112 8.47 15.20 8.69
C ASP A 112 7.60 14.02 9.19
N TYR A 113 6.49 13.73 8.51
CA TYR A 113 5.65 12.58 8.82
C TYR A 113 6.43 11.26 8.85
N LEU A 114 7.26 11.00 7.84
CA LEU A 114 8.08 9.79 7.79
C LEU A 114 9.15 9.75 8.91
N SER A 115 9.64 10.91 9.37
CA SER A 115 10.64 10.98 10.44
C SER A 115 10.07 10.59 11.81
N ARG A 116 8.77 10.73 11.99
CA ARG A 116 8.03 10.50 13.24
C ARG A 116 7.55 9.06 13.43
N CYS A 117 8.22 8.12 12.78
CA CYS A 117 7.92 6.69 12.80
C CYS A 117 7.85 6.14 14.22
N GLY A 118 6.70 5.59 14.62
CA GLY A 118 6.48 4.99 15.94
C GLY A 118 6.20 5.99 17.07
N GLU A 119 5.95 7.27 16.77
CA GLU A 119 5.58 8.24 17.81
C GLU A 119 4.18 7.98 18.40
N ASP A 120 3.31 7.34 17.65
CA ASP A 120 1.98 6.94 18.10
C ASP A 120 1.52 5.67 17.37
N THR A 121 0.41 5.08 17.82
CA THR A 121 -0.17 3.86 17.26
C THR A 121 -1.27 4.14 16.20
N SER A 122 -1.36 5.34 15.69
CA SER A 122 -2.37 5.77 14.71
C SER A 122 -1.73 6.43 13.49
N THR A 123 -1.55 7.74 13.53
CA THR A 123 -1.01 8.50 12.40
C THR A 123 0.44 8.10 12.09
N HIS A 124 1.29 7.98 13.12
CA HIS A 124 2.71 7.66 12.98
C HIS A 124 3.00 6.18 13.30
N TYR A 125 2.03 5.31 13.02
CA TYR A 125 2.15 3.88 13.28
C TYR A 125 3.37 3.29 12.60
N GLU A 126 4.21 2.62 13.39
CA GLU A 126 5.56 2.20 13.01
C GLU A 126 5.58 1.33 11.75
N VAL A 127 4.75 0.28 11.69
CA VAL A 127 4.73 -0.67 10.58
C VAL A 127 4.29 0.00 9.28
N LYS A 128 3.29 0.89 9.35
CA LYS A 128 2.81 1.68 8.21
C LYS A 128 3.94 2.56 7.63
N ILE A 129 4.65 3.29 8.49
CA ILE A 129 5.74 4.17 8.03
C ILE A 129 6.96 3.36 7.55
N LYS A 130 7.30 2.25 8.20
CA LYS A 130 8.34 1.33 7.71
C LYS A 130 8.02 0.85 6.28
N ALA A 131 6.76 0.47 6.02
CA ALA A 131 6.32 0.04 4.69
C ALA A 131 6.40 1.17 3.65
N ALA A 132 5.98 2.39 4.01
CA ALA A 132 6.08 3.55 3.12
C ALA A 132 7.55 3.89 2.78
N LYS A 133 8.44 3.90 3.76
CA LYS A 133 9.88 4.12 3.55
C LYS A 133 10.50 3.05 2.66
N LEU A 134 10.16 1.78 2.89
CA LEU A 134 10.64 0.68 2.06
C LEU A 134 10.19 0.84 0.61
N LEU A 135 8.90 1.14 0.38
CA LEU A 135 8.39 1.36 -0.97
C LEU A 135 9.07 2.53 -1.66
N LEU A 136 9.26 3.66 -0.97
CA LEU A 136 9.96 4.83 -1.53
C LEU A 136 11.40 4.52 -1.93
N SER A 137 12.11 3.66 -1.18
CA SER A 137 13.48 3.26 -1.52
C SER A 137 13.56 2.30 -2.71
N HIS A 138 12.43 1.69 -3.09
CA HIS A 138 12.32 0.74 -4.19
C HIS A 138 11.32 1.19 -5.27
N ILE A 139 11.03 2.48 -5.35
CA ILE A 139 10.01 2.98 -6.29
C ILE A 139 10.36 2.66 -7.76
N ASP A 140 11.63 2.68 -8.10
CA ASP A 140 12.13 2.38 -9.44
C ASP A 140 12.12 0.88 -9.77
N ASP A 141 11.95 0.02 -8.77
CA ASP A 141 11.81 -1.43 -8.92
C ASP A 141 10.35 -1.86 -9.11
N THR A 142 9.44 -0.91 -9.21
CA THR A 142 8.01 -1.19 -9.37
C THR A 142 7.58 -1.25 -10.83
N PHE A 143 6.59 -2.09 -11.11
CA PHE A 143 5.96 -2.18 -12.43
C PHE A 143 4.44 -2.23 -12.34
N VAL A 144 3.77 -1.80 -13.40
CA VAL A 144 2.31 -1.91 -13.54
C VAL A 144 1.99 -3.11 -14.42
N THR A 145 1.10 -3.98 -13.95
CA THR A 145 0.67 -5.14 -14.75
C THR A 145 -0.04 -4.70 -16.03
N PRO A 146 0.31 -5.28 -17.18
CA PRO A 146 -0.39 -4.98 -18.42
C PRO A 146 -1.86 -5.41 -18.35
N VAL A 147 -2.74 -4.59 -18.93
CA VAL A 147 -4.18 -4.87 -19.02
C VAL A 147 -4.52 -5.39 -20.40
N PHE A 148 -5.14 -6.56 -20.46
CA PHE A 148 -5.60 -7.20 -21.70
C PHE A 148 -6.84 -8.05 -21.45
N ASN A 149 -7.53 -8.46 -22.51
CA ASN A 149 -8.66 -9.39 -22.40
C ASN A 149 -8.19 -10.70 -21.77
N GLY A 150 -8.78 -11.06 -20.61
CA GLY A 150 -8.40 -12.25 -19.85
C GLY A 150 -7.43 -12.00 -18.69
N SER A 151 -7.00 -10.76 -18.44
CA SER A 151 -6.12 -10.44 -17.29
C SER A 151 -6.68 -10.97 -15.96
N ALA A 152 -7.99 -10.81 -15.72
CA ALA A 152 -8.63 -11.32 -14.50
C ALA A 152 -8.56 -12.84 -14.43
N SER A 153 -8.90 -13.54 -15.53
CA SER A 153 -8.85 -15.01 -15.58
C SER A 153 -7.43 -15.54 -15.40
N LEU A 154 -6.42 -14.84 -15.90
CA LEU A 154 -5.02 -15.23 -15.69
C LEU A 154 -4.61 -15.07 -14.22
N ARG A 155 -5.03 -14.00 -13.55
CA ARG A 155 -4.80 -13.81 -12.11
C ARG A 155 -5.45 -14.91 -11.27
N ASP A 156 -6.70 -15.22 -11.55
CA ASP A 156 -7.44 -16.29 -10.88
C ASP A 156 -6.77 -17.65 -11.07
N ALA A 157 -6.38 -17.97 -12.30
CA ALA A 157 -5.65 -19.20 -12.62
C ALA A 157 -4.31 -19.30 -11.90
N SER A 158 -3.57 -18.19 -11.80
CA SER A 158 -2.28 -18.13 -11.08
C SER A 158 -2.48 -18.38 -9.59
N GLY A 159 -3.50 -17.78 -8.98
CA GLY A 159 -3.85 -18.02 -7.58
C GLY A 159 -4.23 -19.47 -7.31
N GLN A 160 -5.07 -20.06 -8.18
CA GLN A 160 -5.47 -21.47 -8.09
C GLN A 160 -4.28 -22.42 -8.26
N LEU A 161 -3.33 -22.10 -9.14
CA LEU A 161 -2.11 -22.90 -9.32
C LEU A 161 -1.29 -22.96 -8.02
N ILE A 162 -1.06 -21.80 -7.39
CA ILE A 162 -0.33 -21.72 -6.11
C ILE A 162 -1.06 -22.52 -5.04
N GLU A 163 -2.37 -22.31 -4.91
CA GLU A 163 -3.20 -23.01 -3.92
C GLU A 163 -3.15 -24.52 -4.09
N ASN A 164 -3.23 -25.02 -5.32
CA ASN A 164 -3.18 -26.45 -5.62
C ASN A 164 -1.80 -27.06 -5.28
N VAL A 165 -0.71 -26.34 -5.51
CA VAL A 165 0.64 -26.80 -5.15
C VAL A 165 0.81 -26.87 -3.63
N VAL A 166 0.26 -25.91 -2.90
CA VAL A 166 0.36 -25.90 -1.42
C VAL A 166 -0.49 -26.99 -0.76
N LYS A 167 -1.62 -27.36 -1.39
CA LYS A 167 -2.56 -28.39 -0.88
C LYS A 167 -2.21 -29.82 -1.29
N SER A 168 -1.27 -30.01 -2.21
CA SER A 168 -0.82 -31.33 -2.67
C SER A 168 0.26 -31.91 -1.78
#